data_e921b8610c84427461c0bee6ca416760
#
_entry.id   e921b8610c84427461c0bee6ca416760
#
_cell.length_a   1.000
_cell.length_b   1.000
_cell.length_c   1.000
_cell.angle_alpha   90.00
_cell.angle_beta   90.00
_cell.angle_gamma   90.00
#
_symmetry.space_group_name_H-M   'P 1'
#
loop_
_entity.id
_entity.type
_entity.pdbx_description
1 polymer ?
#
loop_
_entity_poly.entity_id
_entity_poly.type
_entity_poly.pdbx_seq_one_letter_code
_entity_poly.pdbx_strand_id
1 'polypeptide(L)'
;MWYYTLNNQQVGPVEEAEIKKLVTSGVITPATMLWTNGMANWAPIGQTPLASLVGSVAIAPPPMAYAAPVIPDDPKVAEMKTLFMWFWISLIGILIGIGAVSAVVLFFIILYKAWGLMQKDEVRGHPDKMVAFCFIPGWNFYWVFPAIRGLAKELNASMDKENVAAERINLDMVTWMIICLFGASITFGISLIPFIVFWIIYTNKVKNAYNAITVARK
;
A
#
# COMPACT_ATOMS: atom_id res chain seq x y z
N MET A 1 12.48 30.60 -20.75
CA MET A 1 12.91 29.19 -20.79
C MET A 1 12.00 28.39 -19.89
N TRP A 2 11.39 27.34 -20.44
CA TRP A 2 10.42 26.49 -19.75
C TRP A 2 10.99 25.09 -19.50
N TYR A 3 10.50 24.45 -18.44
CA TYR A 3 10.73 23.04 -18.13
C TYR A 3 9.38 22.35 -18.09
N TYR A 4 9.30 21.09 -18.50
CA TYR A 4 8.09 20.27 -18.41
C TYR A 4 8.41 18.87 -17.90
N THR A 5 7.40 18.15 -17.42
CA THR A 5 7.57 16.76 -16.98
C THR A 5 7.10 15.79 -18.04
N LEU A 6 7.93 14.81 -18.37
CA LEU A 6 7.59 13.70 -19.25
C LEU A 6 8.00 12.40 -18.57
N ASN A 7 7.09 11.45 -18.41
CA ASN A 7 7.33 10.18 -17.72
C ASN A 7 7.98 10.35 -16.33
N ASN A 8 7.52 11.34 -15.58
CA ASN A 8 8.06 11.69 -14.25
C ASN A 8 9.52 12.22 -14.27
N GLN A 9 10.04 12.59 -15.43
CA GLN A 9 11.36 13.20 -15.56
C GLN A 9 11.21 14.66 -16.01
N GLN A 10 12.08 15.52 -15.50
CA GLN A 10 12.18 16.91 -15.91
C GLN A 10 12.89 16.99 -17.27
N VAL A 11 12.26 17.68 -18.23
CA VAL A 11 12.82 17.96 -19.55
C VAL A 11 12.90 19.47 -19.74
N GLY A 12 13.97 19.96 -20.31
CA GLY A 12 14.24 21.38 -20.57
C GLY A 12 15.67 21.78 -20.23
N PRO A 13 16.05 23.03 -20.44
CA PRO A 13 15.19 24.18 -20.79
C PRO A 13 14.77 24.21 -22.26
N VAL A 14 13.50 24.56 -22.52
CA VAL A 14 12.93 24.72 -23.86
C VAL A 14 12.30 26.09 -24.03
N GLU A 15 12.20 26.57 -25.26
CA GLU A 15 11.52 27.83 -25.58
C GLU A 15 10.00 27.66 -25.66
N GLU A 16 9.25 28.75 -25.51
CA GLU A 16 7.80 28.73 -25.55
C GLU A 16 7.27 28.21 -26.92
N ALA A 17 7.97 28.52 -28.02
CA ALA A 17 7.65 28.01 -29.33
C ALA A 17 7.72 26.48 -29.43
N GLU A 18 8.64 25.86 -28.69
CA GLU A 18 8.78 24.42 -28.61
C GLU A 18 7.64 23.81 -27.79
N ILE A 19 7.27 24.43 -26.65
CA ILE A 19 6.10 24.01 -25.85
C ILE A 19 4.85 23.98 -26.71
N LYS A 20 4.64 25.01 -27.57
CA LYS A 20 3.51 25.08 -28.48
C LYS A 20 3.48 23.90 -29.48
N LYS A 21 4.63 23.52 -30.05
CA LYS A 21 4.75 22.34 -30.92
C LYS A 21 4.41 21.06 -30.18
N LEU A 22 4.94 20.88 -28.93
CA LEU A 22 4.70 19.71 -28.12
C LEU A 22 3.23 19.57 -27.67
N VAL A 23 2.53 20.68 -27.47
CA VAL A 23 1.07 20.69 -27.25
C VAL A 23 0.33 20.25 -28.54
N THR A 24 0.71 20.79 -29.68
CA THR A 24 0.07 20.43 -30.96
C THR A 24 0.30 18.96 -31.34
N SER A 25 1.46 18.40 -30.98
CA SER A 25 1.78 16.99 -31.23
C SER A 25 1.19 16.04 -30.16
N GLY A 26 0.52 16.55 -29.12
CA GLY A 26 -0.09 15.77 -28.06
C GLY A 26 0.90 15.22 -27.02
N VAL A 27 2.16 15.59 -27.08
CA VAL A 27 3.18 15.19 -26.09
C VAL A 27 2.95 15.90 -24.76
N ILE A 28 2.59 17.20 -24.81
CA ILE A 28 2.18 17.97 -23.64
C ILE A 28 0.65 17.98 -23.60
N THR A 29 0.10 17.45 -22.52
CA THR A 29 -1.33 17.40 -22.22
C THR A 29 -1.73 18.47 -21.21
N PRO A 30 -3.02 18.79 -21.02
CA PRO A 30 -3.45 19.75 -19.99
C PRO A 30 -2.99 19.43 -18.57
N ALA A 31 -2.68 18.16 -18.26
CA ALA A 31 -2.19 17.70 -16.97
C ALA A 31 -0.66 17.78 -16.85
N THR A 32 0.07 18.05 -17.93
CA THR A 32 1.54 18.11 -17.90
C THR A 32 1.99 19.29 -17.05
N MET A 33 2.88 19.04 -16.11
CA MET A 33 3.42 20.06 -15.22
C MET A 33 4.50 20.87 -15.94
N LEU A 34 4.38 22.20 -15.88
CA LEU A 34 5.35 23.16 -16.40
C LEU A 34 5.91 24.02 -15.29
N TRP A 35 7.12 24.48 -15.49
CA TRP A 35 7.78 25.44 -14.61
C TRP A 35 8.65 26.40 -15.42
N THR A 36 8.69 27.65 -15.01
CA THR A 36 9.64 28.65 -15.52
C THR A 36 10.18 29.49 -14.38
N ASN A 37 11.29 30.15 -14.64
CA ASN A 37 11.89 31.04 -13.64
C ASN A 37 10.87 32.13 -13.22
N GLY A 38 10.69 32.29 -11.91
CA GLY A 38 9.70 33.17 -11.31
C GLY A 38 8.43 32.45 -10.79
N MET A 39 8.22 31.17 -11.12
CA MET A 39 7.15 30.36 -10.52
C MET A 39 7.63 29.71 -9.23
N ALA A 40 6.81 29.82 -8.17
CA ALA A 40 7.14 29.22 -6.86
C ALA A 40 7.13 27.69 -6.90
N ASN A 41 6.26 27.08 -7.72
CA ASN A 41 6.09 25.62 -7.85
C ASN A 41 5.76 25.24 -9.29
N TRP A 42 5.92 23.96 -9.60
CA TRP A 42 5.41 23.36 -10.82
C TRP A 42 3.89 23.47 -10.87
N ALA A 43 3.34 23.82 -12.03
CA ALA A 43 1.89 23.93 -12.23
C ALA A 43 1.48 23.25 -13.53
N PRO A 44 0.25 22.68 -13.60
CA PRO A 44 -0.32 22.18 -14.86
C PRO A 44 -0.37 23.31 -15.89
N ILE A 45 -0.16 22.99 -17.18
CA ILE A 45 -0.13 24.01 -18.24
C ILE A 45 -1.37 24.92 -18.24
N GLY A 46 -2.55 24.38 -17.90
CA GLY A 46 -3.79 25.16 -17.79
C GLY A 46 -3.81 26.21 -16.66
N GLN A 47 -2.85 26.18 -15.74
CA GLN A 47 -2.68 27.14 -14.65
C GLN A 47 -1.46 28.05 -14.85
N THR A 48 -0.81 27.95 -16.00
CA THR A 48 0.35 28.77 -16.37
C THR A 48 -0.06 29.86 -17.36
N PRO A 49 0.79 30.87 -17.61
CA PRO A 49 0.56 31.84 -18.68
C PRO A 49 0.32 31.23 -20.09
N LEU A 50 0.69 29.95 -20.26
CA LEU A 50 0.50 29.20 -21.51
C LEU A 50 -0.83 28.45 -21.61
N ALA A 51 -1.75 28.64 -20.65
CA ALA A 51 -3.07 28.01 -20.62
C ALA A 51 -3.85 28.17 -21.96
N SER A 52 -3.68 29.28 -22.65
CA SER A 52 -4.32 29.55 -23.96
C SER A 52 -3.89 28.58 -25.07
N LEU A 53 -2.75 27.90 -24.92
CA LEU A 53 -2.24 26.96 -25.93
C LEU A 53 -2.98 25.60 -25.90
N VAL A 54 -3.59 25.23 -24.79
CA VAL A 54 -4.29 23.94 -24.64
C VAL A 54 -5.81 24.04 -24.86
N GLY A 55 -6.34 25.23 -25.26
CA GLY A 55 -7.77 25.48 -25.38
C GLY A 55 -8.46 25.33 -24.01
N SER A 56 -9.71 25.79 -23.87
CA SER A 56 -10.50 25.55 -22.68
C SER A 56 -11.01 24.10 -22.68
N VAL A 57 -10.11 23.15 -22.48
CA VAL A 57 -10.49 21.82 -22.04
C VAL A 57 -10.98 22.01 -20.61
N ALA A 58 -12.24 21.67 -20.36
CA ALA A 58 -12.76 21.61 -18.98
C ALA A 58 -11.69 20.91 -18.15
N ILE A 59 -11.09 21.67 -17.21
CA ILE A 59 -10.08 21.14 -16.29
C ILE A 59 -10.82 20.03 -15.55
N ALA A 60 -10.51 18.76 -15.88
CA ALA A 60 -10.88 17.69 -14.98
C ALA A 60 -10.37 18.13 -13.61
N PRO A 61 -11.22 18.11 -12.56
CA PRO A 61 -10.78 18.53 -11.25
C PRO A 61 -9.44 17.83 -10.98
N PRO A 62 -8.45 18.52 -10.35
CA PRO A 62 -7.17 17.90 -10.05
C PRO A 62 -7.45 16.54 -9.46
N PRO A 63 -6.72 15.48 -9.83
CA PRO A 63 -6.92 14.17 -9.22
C PRO A 63 -6.93 14.44 -7.72
N MET A 64 -8.10 14.20 -7.12
CA MET A 64 -8.29 14.50 -5.70
C MET A 64 -7.06 13.94 -5.01
N ALA A 65 -6.30 14.82 -4.34
CA ALA A 65 -5.29 14.37 -3.41
C ALA A 65 -5.93 13.21 -2.68
N TYR A 66 -5.35 12.01 -2.77
CA TYR A 66 -5.90 10.76 -2.29
C TYR A 66 -6.54 11.03 -0.91
N ALA A 67 -7.81 11.39 -0.91
CA ALA A 67 -8.59 11.43 0.29
C ALA A 67 -8.60 9.96 0.71
N ALA A 68 -7.99 9.65 1.82
CA ALA A 68 -8.04 8.32 2.40
C ALA A 68 -9.50 7.86 2.28
N PRO A 69 -9.79 6.70 1.66
CA PRO A 69 -11.15 6.30 1.35
C PRO A 69 -11.99 6.54 2.59
N VAL A 70 -13.07 7.33 2.46
CA VAL A 70 -14.05 7.48 3.51
C VAL A 70 -14.61 6.07 3.70
N ILE A 71 -14.09 5.39 4.72
CA ILE A 71 -14.47 4.00 5.01
C ILE A 71 -15.86 4.10 5.61
N PRO A 72 -16.92 3.62 4.91
CA PRO A 72 -18.26 3.61 5.48
C PRO A 72 -18.25 2.83 6.79
N ASP A 73 -19.21 3.06 7.68
CA ASP A 73 -19.40 2.32 8.93
C ASP A 73 -19.85 0.88 8.62
N ASP A 74 -18.96 0.13 7.98
CA ASP A 74 -19.12 -1.29 7.72
C ASP A 74 -18.73 -2.06 8.98
N PRO A 75 -19.59 -2.94 9.51
CA PRO A 75 -19.29 -3.71 10.71
C PRO A 75 -18.02 -4.55 10.58
N LYS A 76 -17.67 -5.04 9.39
CA LYS A 76 -16.42 -5.79 9.15
C LYS A 76 -15.18 -4.89 9.23
N VAL A 77 -15.30 -3.67 8.73
CA VAL A 77 -14.23 -2.67 8.81
C VAL A 77 -14.05 -2.20 10.25
N ALA A 78 -15.15 -1.96 10.98
CA ALA A 78 -15.12 -1.59 12.40
C ALA A 78 -14.48 -2.69 13.25
N GLU A 79 -14.83 -3.95 12.99
CA GLU A 79 -14.24 -5.11 13.66
C GLU A 79 -12.73 -5.21 13.40
N MET A 80 -12.30 -5.04 12.16
CA MET A 80 -10.88 -5.05 11.82
C MET A 80 -10.11 -3.91 12.49
N LYS A 81 -10.67 -2.69 12.52
CA LYS A 81 -10.06 -1.55 13.25
C LYS A 81 -9.91 -1.87 14.74
N THR A 82 -10.92 -2.48 15.36
CA THR A 82 -10.91 -2.85 16.78
C THR A 82 -9.83 -3.91 17.05
N LEU A 83 -9.72 -4.95 16.22
CA LEU A 83 -8.66 -5.96 16.34
C LEU A 83 -7.26 -5.34 16.24
N PHE A 84 -7.05 -4.41 15.31
CA PHE A 84 -5.78 -3.70 15.19
C PHE A 84 -5.49 -2.80 16.39
N MET A 85 -6.49 -2.15 16.96
CA MET A 85 -6.32 -1.36 18.19
C MET A 85 -5.84 -2.25 19.35
N TRP A 86 -6.50 -3.39 19.60
CA TRP A 86 -6.10 -4.32 20.64
C TRP A 86 -4.74 -4.96 20.38
N PHE A 87 -4.41 -5.23 19.11
CA PHE A 87 -3.08 -5.71 18.72
C PHE A 87 -1.98 -4.71 19.11
N TRP A 88 -2.15 -3.42 18.84
CA TRP A 88 -1.19 -2.39 19.24
C TRP A 88 -1.10 -2.21 20.76
N ILE A 89 -2.21 -2.26 21.47
CA ILE A 89 -2.23 -2.24 22.94
C ILE A 89 -1.46 -3.44 23.48
N SER A 90 -1.60 -4.62 22.90
CA SER A 90 -0.88 -5.83 23.28
C SER A 90 0.62 -5.72 23.05
N LEU A 91 1.05 -5.06 21.97
CA LEU A 91 2.48 -4.79 21.70
C LEU A 91 3.10 -3.89 22.78
N ILE A 92 2.38 -2.87 23.24
CA ILE A 92 2.81 -2.03 24.37
C ILE A 92 2.89 -2.89 25.64
N GLY A 93 1.96 -3.82 25.85
CA GLY A 93 1.93 -4.76 26.96
C GLY A 93 3.08 -5.77 26.99
N ILE A 94 3.84 -5.93 25.88
CA ILE A 94 5.04 -6.79 25.83
C ILE A 94 6.09 -6.32 26.86
N LEU A 95 6.20 -5.00 27.08
CA LEU A 95 7.09 -4.42 28.09
C LEU A 95 6.75 -4.89 29.52
N ILE A 96 5.56 -5.41 29.75
CA ILE A 96 5.06 -5.92 31.05
C ILE A 96 5.04 -7.46 31.09
N GLY A 97 5.48 -8.14 30.02
CA GLY A 97 5.57 -9.61 29.91
C GLY A 97 4.26 -10.33 29.55
N ILE A 98 3.11 -9.68 29.67
CA ILE A 98 1.77 -10.29 29.40
C ILE A 98 1.34 -10.09 27.95
N GLY A 99 1.84 -9.04 27.28
CA GLY A 99 1.39 -8.63 25.95
C GLY A 99 1.82 -9.53 24.77
N ALA A 100 2.87 -10.34 24.94
CA ALA A 100 3.42 -11.12 23.84
C ALA A 100 2.44 -12.19 23.32
N VAL A 101 1.80 -12.92 24.23
CA VAL A 101 0.83 -13.97 23.87
C VAL A 101 -0.39 -13.38 23.18
N SER A 102 -0.94 -12.28 23.73
CA SER A 102 -2.11 -11.62 23.14
C SER A 102 -1.81 -11.03 21.74
N ALA A 103 -0.62 -10.46 21.53
CA ALA A 103 -0.21 -9.94 20.22
C ALA A 103 -0.13 -11.05 19.16
N VAL A 104 0.42 -12.22 19.53
CA VAL A 104 0.49 -13.38 18.63
C VAL A 104 -0.90 -13.90 18.29
N VAL A 105 -1.79 -14.04 19.27
CA VAL A 105 -3.16 -14.51 19.06
C VAL A 105 -3.92 -13.54 18.13
N LEU A 106 -3.85 -12.24 18.40
CA LEU A 106 -4.50 -11.23 17.58
C LEU A 106 -3.94 -11.19 16.15
N PHE A 107 -2.63 -11.37 15.99
CA PHE A 107 -2.01 -11.48 14.66
C PHE A 107 -2.61 -12.65 13.85
N PHE A 108 -2.77 -13.83 14.44
CA PHE A 108 -3.37 -14.97 13.76
C PHE A 108 -4.87 -14.79 13.48
N ILE A 109 -5.61 -14.09 14.33
CA ILE A 109 -7.00 -13.72 14.07
C ILE A 109 -7.08 -12.77 12.85
N ILE A 110 -6.21 -11.76 12.78
CA ILE A 110 -6.12 -10.83 11.65
C ILE A 110 -5.77 -11.61 10.37
N LEU A 111 -4.77 -12.50 10.43
CA LEU A 111 -4.36 -13.34 9.31
C LEU A 111 -5.52 -14.21 8.81
N TYR A 112 -6.26 -14.86 9.72
CA TYR A 112 -7.43 -15.67 9.40
C TYR A 112 -8.53 -14.86 8.69
N LYS A 113 -8.87 -13.69 9.22
CA LYS A 113 -9.89 -12.81 8.60
C LYS A 113 -9.46 -12.29 7.23
N ALA A 114 -8.18 -11.94 7.07
CA ALA A 114 -7.66 -11.48 5.79
C ALA A 114 -7.68 -12.60 4.72
N TRP A 115 -7.34 -13.84 5.07
CA TRP A 115 -7.51 -14.99 4.20
C TRP A 115 -8.98 -15.30 3.92
N GLY A 116 -9.88 -15.10 4.89
CA GLY A 116 -11.33 -15.24 4.70
C GLY A 116 -11.91 -14.27 3.68
N LEU A 117 -11.39 -13.04 3.62
CA LEU A 117 -11.78 -12.06 2.59
C LEU A 117 -11.40 -12.53 1.17
N MET A 118 -10.28 -13.23 1.03
CA MET A 118 -9.78 -13.73 -0.26
C MET A 118 -10.55 -14.95 -0.78
N GLN A 119 -11.35 -15.66 0.04
CA GLN A 119 -12.12 -16.83 -0.38
C GLN A 119 -13.15 -16.52 -1.50
N LYS A 120 -13.58 -15.26 -1.60
CA LYS A 120 -14.48 -14.82 -2.68
C LYS A 120 -13.83 -14.87 -4.07
N ASP A 121 -12.49 -14.93 -4.14
CA ASP A 121 -11.72 -14.95 -5.39
C ASP A 121 -11.27 -16.37 -5.81
N GLU A 122 -11.84 -17.44 -5.22
CA GLU A 122 -11.47 -18.85 -5.46
C GLU A 122 -9.96 -19.13 -5.23
N VAL A 123 -9.36 -18.39 -4.29
CA VAL A 123 -7.94 -18.50 -3.97
C VAL A 123 -7.65 -19.86 -3.31
N ARG A 124 -6.53 -20.49 -3.68
CA ARG A 124 -6.11 -21.82 -3.20
C ARG A 124 -5.87 -21.95 -1.69
N GLY A 125 -5.81 -20.84 -0.96
CA GLY A 125 -5.50 -20.79 0.47
C GLY A 125 -6.75 -20.77 1.34
N HIS A 126 -7.17 -21.90 1.91
CA HIS A 126 -8.22 -21.92 2.94
C HIS A 126 -7.71 -21.26 4.24
N PRO A 127 -8.47 -20.36 4.89
CA PRO A 127 -8.06 -19.67 6.12
C PRO A 127 -7.60 -20.63 7.21
N ASP A 128 -8.36 -21.71 7.43
CA ASP A 128 -8.06 -22.73 8.43
C ASP A 128 -6.68 -23.36 8.24
N LYS A 129 -6.36 -23.76 6.99
CA LYS A 129 -5.08 -24.38 6.66
C LYS A 129 -3.93 -23.38 6.74
N MET A 130 -4.16 -22.13 6.29
CA MET A 130 -3.13 -21.09 6.29
C MET A 130 -2.70 -20.72 7.70
N VAL A 131 -3.62 -20.75 8.67
CA VAL A 131 -3.32 -20.46 10.07
C VAL A 131 -2.87 -21.70 10.83
N ALA A 132 -3.59 -22.83 10.71
CA ALA A 132 -3.33 -24.03 11.49
C ALA A 132 -1.92 -24.60 11.25
N PHE A 133 -1.45 -24.61 10.02
CA PHE A 133 -0.12 -25.15 9.69
C PHE A 133 1.04 -24.31 10.22
N CYS A 134 0.80 -23.04 10.58
CA CYS A 134 1.79 -22.22 11.26
C CYS A 134 2.11 -22.72 12.69
N PHE A 135 1.22 -23.54 13.29
CA PHE A 135 1.41 -24.08 14.64
C PHE A 135 2.06 -25.47 14.66
N ILE A 136 2.28 -26.13 13.51
CA ILE A 136 2.94 -27.44 13.44
C ILE A 136 4.46 -27.24 13.55
N PRO A 137 5.11 -27.76 14.63
CA PRO A 137 6.55 -27.64 14.80
C PRO A 137 7.33 -28.21 13.59
N GLY A 138 8.35 -27.50 13.15
CA GLY A 138 9.16 -27.86 11.98
C GLY A 138 8.51 -27.46 10.64
N TRP A 139 7.20 -27.69 10.48
CA TRP A 139 6.45 -27.31 9.29
C TRP A 139 6.24 -25.80 9.20
N ASN A 140 6.16 -25.12 10.32
CA ASN A 140 5.98 -23.67 10.41
C ASN A 140 7.09 -22.88 9.72
N PHE A 141 8.33 -23.38 9.69
CA PHE A 141 9.44 -22.71 8.95
C PHE A 141 9.15 -22.56 7.46
N TYR A 142 8.51 -23.56 6.87
CA TYR A 142 8.09 -23.48 5.47
C TYR A 142 6.76 -22.74 5.32
N TRP A 143 5.78 -23.06 6.18
CA TRP A 143 4.40 -22.64 5.96
C TRP A 143 4.14 -21.15 6.24
N VAL A 144 4.97 -20.50 7.02
CA VAL A 144 4.92 -19.04 7.25
C VAL A 144 5.08 -18.25 5.96
N PHE A 145 5.85 -18.74 4.98
CA PHE A 145 5.98 -18.10 3.67
C PHE A 145 4.65 -18.05 2.89
N PRO A 146 3.98 -19.17 2.60
CA PRO A 146 2.68 -19.11 1.93
C PRO A 146 1.61 -18.41 2.77
N ALA A 147 1.63 -18.52 4.10
CA ALA A 147 0.64 -17.87 4.96
C ALA A 147 0.73 -16.35 4.96
N ILE A 148 1.93 -15.78 5.02
CA ILE A 148 2.15 -14.33 5.14
C ILE A 148 2.45 -13.68 3.78
N ARG A 149 3.47 -14.21 3.06
CA ARG A 149 3.84 -13.68 1.74
C ARG A 149 2.78 -14.00 0.67
N GLY A 150 2.17 -15.19 0.76
CA GLY A 150 1.05 -15.59 -0.09
C GLY A 150 -0.14 -14.65 0.09
N LEU A 151 -0.53 -14.33 1.33
CA LEU A 151 -1.59 -13.35 1.61
C LEU A 151 -1.28 -11.99 0.97
N ALA A 152 -0.06 -11.48 1.12
CA ALA A 152 0.34 -10.20 0.51
C ALA A 152 0.18 -10.20 -1.01
N LYS A 153 0.54 -11.32 -1.66
CA LYS A 153 0.37 -11.50 -3.11
C LYS A 153 -1.10 -11.49 -3.51
N GLU A 154 -1.95 -12.23 -2.80
CA GLU A 154 -3.38 -12.32 -3.11
C GLU A 154 -4.10 -10.99 -2.84
N LEU A 155 -3.73 -10.28 -1.77
CA LEU A 155 -4.25 -8.93 -1.51
C LEU A 155 -3.88 -7.96 -2.63
N ASN A 156 -2.62 -7.97 -3.10
CA ASN A 156 -2.20 -7.14 -4.22
C ASN A 156 -3.00 -7.47 -5.50
N ALA A 157 -3.17 -8.75 -5.83
CA ALA A 157 -3.94 -9.20 -6.98
C ALA A 157 -5.42 -8.80 -6.89
N SER A 158 -6.00 -8.91 -5.69
CA SER A 158 -7.39 -8.48 -5.45
C SER A 158 -7.55 -6.96 -5.56
N MET A 159 -6.59 -6.18 -5.08
CA MET A 159 -6.58 -4.73 -5.27
C MET A 159 -6.49 -4.35 -6.75
N ASP A 160 -5.73 -5.09 -7.56
CA ASP A 160 -5.66 -4.87 -9.01
C ASP A 160 -6.99 -5.22 -9.69
N LYS A 161 -7.60 -6.34 -9.32
CA LYS A 161 -8.89 -6.80 -9.84
C LYS A 161 -10.03 -5.82 -9.55
N GLU A 162 -10.09 -5.30 -8.34
CA GLU A 162 -11.12 -4.35 -7.88
C GLU A 162 -10.78 -2.89 -8.23
N ASN A 163 -9.67 -2.67 -8.94
CA ASN A 163 -9.16 -1.33 -9.28
C ASN A 163 -9.05 -0.39 -8.06
N VAL A 164 -8.60 -0.94 -6.94
CA VAL A 164 -8.48 -0.22 -5.67
C VAL A 164 -7.17 0.55 -5.61
N ALA A 165 -7.25 1.85 -5.40
CA ALA A 165 -6.10 2.74 -5.24
C ALA A 165 -5.53 2.68 -3.81
N ALA A 166 -5.01 1.52 -3.39
CA ALA A 166 -4.29 1.35 -2.13
C ALA A 166 -2.81 1.04 -2.38
N GLU A 167 -1.97 1.36 -1.40
CA GLU A 167 -0.54 1.10 -1.52
C GLU A 167 -0.25 -0.40 -1.54
N ARG A 168 0.49 -0.87 -2.55
CA ARG A 168 0.83 -2.28 -2.72
C ARG A 168 1.79 -2.77 -1.63
N ILE A 169 1.61 -4.02 -1.24
CA ILE A 169 2.48 -4.68 -0.26
C ILE A 169 3.73 -5.17 -1.01
N ASN A 170 4.91 -4.68 -0.61
CA ASN A 170 6.16 -5.13 -1.20
C ASN A 170 6.51 -6.55 -0.74
N LEU A 171 6.55 -7.50 -1.69
CA LEU A 171 6.76 -8.92 -1.41
C LEU A 171 8.19 -9.23 -0.94
N ASP A 172 9.18 -8.43 -1.36
CA ASP A 172 10.57 -8.61 -0.93
C ASP A 172 10.73 -8.17 0.53
N MET A 173 10.10 -7.06 0.91
CA MET A 173 10.04 -6.62 2.30
C MET A 173 9.42 -7.70 3.20
N VAL A 174 8.33 -8.34 2.75
CA VAL A 174 7.68 -9.44 3.50
C VAL A 174 8.61 -10.66 3.61
N THR A 175 9.35 -10.97 2.55
CA THR A 175 10.34 -12.06 2.56
C THR A 175 11.46 -11.77 3.56
N TRP A 176 12.03 -10.56 3.55
CA TRP A 176 13.05 -10.16 4.51
C TRP A 176 12.53 -10.15 5.95
N MET A 177 11.30 -9.72 6.17
CA MET A 177 10.64 -9.80 7.48
C MET A 177 10.64 -11.22 8.02
N ILE A 178 10.24 -12.21 7.21
CA ILE A 178 10.21 -13.62 7.61
C ILE A 178 11.64 -14.15 7.90
N ILE A 179 12.61 -13.81 7.05
CA ILE A 179 14.02 -14.17 7.24
C ILE A 179 14.56 -13.60 8.55
N CYS A 180 14.26 -12.34 8.85
CA CYS A 180 14.69 -11.70 10.11
C CYS A 180 14.07 -12.37 11.33
N LEU A 181 12.81 -12.84 11.24
CA LEU A 181 12.15 -13.57 12.32
C LEU A 181 12.91 -14.86 12.65
N PHE A 182 13.24 -15.67 11.65
CA PHE A 182 13.99 -16.92 11.86
C PHE A 182 15.47 -16.69 12.17
N GLY A 183 16.06 -15.62 11.68
CA GLY A 183 17.43 -15.23 11.96
C GLY A 183 17.65 -14.74 13.40
N ALA A 184 16.60 -14.44 14.15
CA ALA A 184 16.70 -13.87 15.50
C ALA A 184 17.45 -14.79 16.48
N SER A 185 17.28 -16.10 16.36
CA SER A 185 17.98 -17.08 17.20
C SER A 185 19.49 -17.18 16.87
N ILE A 186 19.87 -16.93 15.60
CA ILE A 186 21.27 -16.97 15.16
C ILE A 186 21.99 -15.67 15.50
N THR A 187 21.29 -14.53 15.42
CA THR A 187 21.87 -13.20 15.61
C THR A 187 21.70 -12.64 17.02
N PHE A 188 21.43 -13.51 18.02
CA PHE A 188 21.18 -13.11 19.42
C PHE A 188 20.12 -11.99 19.52
N GLY A 189 19.10 -12.05 18.68
CA GLY A 189 17.98 -11.10 18.71
C GLY A 189 18.20 -9.79 17.91
N ILE A 190 19.38 -9.51 17.38
CA ILE A 190 19.64 -8.26 16.62
C ILE A 190 18.70 -8.13 15.42
N SER A 191 18.40 -9.23 14.74
CA SER A 191 17.47 -9.24 13.60
C SER A 191 16.00 -8.99 13.97
N LEU A 192 15.66 -8.94 15.25
CA LEU A 192 14.31 -8.56 15.70
C LEU A 192 14.02 -7.08 15.44
N ILE A 193 15.03 -6.21 15.41
CA ILE A 193 14.84 -4.78 15.15
C ILE A 193 14.25 -4.58 13.73
N PRO A 194 14.91 -5.01 12.63
CA PRO A 194 14.34 -4.90 11.30
C PRO A 194 13.04 -5.72 11.15
N PHE A 195 12.91 -6.87 11.82
CA PHE A 195 11.68 -7.64 11.84
C PHE A 195 10.50 -6.81 12.34
N ILE A 196 10.63 -6.14 13.49
CA ILE A 196 9.57 -5.30 14.07
C ILE A 196 9.17 -4.17 13.11
N VAL A 197 10.15 -3.48 12.51
CA VAL A 197 9.87 -2.41 11.55
C VAL A 197 9.09 -2.92 10.35
N PHE A 198 9.55 -4.01 9.72
CA PHE A 198 8.86 -4.60 8.57
C PHE A 198 7.48 -5.14 8.95
N TRP A 199 7.33 -5.69 10.14
CA TRP A 199 6.05 -6.22 10.65
C TRP A 199 5.02 -5.11 10.86
N ILE A 200 5.43 -3.96 11.40
CA ILE A 200 4.58 -2.78 11.54
C ILE A 200 4.10 -2.30 10.16
N ILE A 201 5.00 -2.18 9.19
CA ILE A 201 4.66 -1.76 7.83
C ILE A 201 3.72 -2.77 7.18
N TYR A 202 4.01 -4.06 7.29
CA TYR A 202 3.20 -5.14 6.73
C TYR A 202 1.78 -5.12 7.28
N THR A 203 1.62 -5.12 8.62
CA THR A 203 0.31 -5.16 9.26
C THR A 203 -0.55 -3.95 8.90
N ASN A 204 0.03 -2.75 8.82
CA ASN A 204 -0.69 -1.56 8.38
C ASN A 204 -1.13 -1.66 6.91
N LYS A 205 -0.29 -2.18 6.01
CA LYS A 205 -0.65 -2.37 4.61
C LYS A 205 -1.74 -3.44 4.44
N VAL A 206 -1.68 -4.54 5.17
CA VAL A 206 -2.74 -5.58 5.19
C VAL A 206 -4.06 -4.99 5.66
N LYS A 207 -4.06 -4.20 6.75
CA LYS A 207 -5.27 -3.49 7.22
C LYS A 207 -5.85 -2.59 6.15
N ASN A 208 -5.03 -1.75 5.52
CA ASN A 208 -5.48 -0.80 4.51
C ASN A 208 -6.03 -1.53 3.27
N ALA A 209 -5.35 -2.57 2.81
CA ALA A 209 -5.81 -3.41 1.70
C ALA A 209 -7.13 -4.11 2.04
N TYR A 210 -7.24 -4.73 3.22
CA TYR A 210 -8.47 -5.39 3.69
C TYR A 210 -9.65 -4.43 3.69
N ASN A 211 -9.47 -3.24 4.26
CA ASN A 211 -10.53 -2.24 4.34
C ASN A 211 -10.94 -1.75 2.95
N ALA A 212 -9.98 -1.44 2.09
CA ALA A 212 -10.22 -0.95 0.74
C ALA A 212 -10.95 -1.97 -0.14
N ILE A 213 -10.53 -3.25 -0.11
CA ILE A 213 -11.20 -4.34 -0.84
C ILE A 213 -12.61 -4.58 -0.27
N THR A 214 -12.77 -4.54 1.05
CA THR A 214 -14.11 -4.73 1.68
C THR A 214 -15.11 -3.67 1.23
N VAL A 215 -14.64 -2.43 1.09
CA VAL A 215 -15.48 -1.32 0.61
C VAL A 215 -15.78 -1.47 -0.88
N ALA A 216 -14.81 -1.83 -1.70
CA ALA A 216 -14.97 -2.00 -3.15
C ALA A 216 -15.92 -3.15 -3.54
N ARG A 217 -16.11 -4.13 -2.65
CA ARG A 217 -16.97 -5.31 -2.87
C ARG A 217 -18.41 -5.15 -2.39
N LYS A 218 -18.80 -3.95 -1.97
CA LYS A 218 -20.18 -3.59 -1.63
C LYS A 218 -20.93 -3.07 -2.83
#